data_015f886b83fb755089236707814704c9
#
_entry.id   015f886b83fb755089236707814704c9
#
_cell.length_a   1.000
_cell.length_b   1.000
_cell.length_c   1.000
_cell.angle_alpha   90.00
_cell.angle_beta   90.00
_cell.angle_gamma   90.00
#
_symmetry.space_group_name_H-M   'P 1'
#
loop_
_entity.id
_entity.type
_entity.pdbx_description
1 polymer ?
#
loop_
_entity_poly.entity_id
_entity_poly.type
_entity_poly.pdbx_seq_one_letter_code
_entity_poly.pdbx_strand_id
1 'polypeptide(L)'
;VPQRLTASSGVQASALELVTSGLLTGYQMWPGKSAKSRAREALADVGLEDVAHQAVSTLSGGQQQRVLIARALVREPELLILDEPLAGVDIPSQEVFAEALNRAKDNGASILIVLHETGLIGPLLDRAVVLERGCVTYEGAPPEATGAHALPGHDHVHPHGRDPHSGTPLASGLNVARKTLP
;
A
#
# COMPACT_ATOMS: atom_id res chain seq x y z
N VAL A 1 5.90 -6.89 3.53
CA VAL A 1 5.66 -7.73 2.34
C VAL A 1 6.53 -7.18 1.20
N PRO A 2 7.39 -7.98 0.55
CA PRO A 2 8.23 -7.47 -0.53
C PRO A 2 7.38 -7.01 -1.72
N GLN A 3 7.72 -5.86 -2.30
CA GLN A 3 6.98 -5.21 -3.38
C GLN A 3 6.98 -5.97 -4.72
N ARG A 4 7.93 -6.85 -4.97
CA ARG A 4 8.02 -7.63 -6.21
C ARG A 4 8.64 -9.00 -5.98
N LEU A 5 8.04 -10.02 -6.57
CA LEU A 5 8.67 -11.32 -6.75
C LEU A 5 9.61 -11.24 -7.95
N THR A 6 10.89 -10.97 -7.71
CA THR A 6 11.91 -11.17 -8.74
C THR A 6 12.09 -12.67 -8.91
N ALA A 7 11.57 -13.19 -10.02
CA ALA A 7 11.80 -14.57 -10.42
C ALA A 7 13.27 -14.75 -10.83
N SER A 8 14.11 -15.05 -9.85
CA SER A 8 15.43 -15.58 -10.13
C SER A 8 15.35 -17.10 -10.15
N SER A 9 15.56 -17.67 -11.34
CA SER A 9 15.88 -19.08 -11.66
C SER A 9 14.82 -20.16 -11.35
N GLY A 10 14.16 -20.59 -12.40
CA GLY A 10 13.93 -22.03 -12.68
C GLY A 10 12.79 -22.77 -12.01
N VAL A 11 12.31 -22.37 -10.85
CA VAL A 11 11.18 -23.05 -10.16
C VAL A 11 9.98 -22.11 -10.16
N GLN A 12 9.00 -22.43 -11.00
CA GLN A 12 7.74 -21.67 -11.05
C GLN A 12 6.79 -22.21 -9.97
N ALA A 13 6.83 -21.58 -8.77
CA ALA A 13 5.87 -21.91 -7.73
C ALA A 13 4.45 -21.46 -8.16
N SER A 14 3.45 -22.31 -7.93
CA SER A 14 2.04 -21.94 -8.06
C SER A 14 1.62 -20.98 -6.94
N ALA A 15 0.50 -20.28 -7.15
CA ALA A 15 -0.06 -19.41 -6.13
C ALA A 15 -0.34 -20.18 -4.83
N LEU A 16 -0.89 -21.39 -4.93
CA LEU A 16 -1.14 -22.27 -3.79
C LEU A 16 0.14 -22.66 -3.04
N GLU A 17 1.20 -23.00 -3.75
CA GLU A 17 2.49 -23.35 -3.13
C GLU A 17 3.10 -22.15 -2.43
N LEU A 18 3.03 -20.96 -3.04
CA LEU A 18 3.53 -19.74 -2.43
C LEU A 18 2.77 -19.38 -1.16
N VAL A 19 1.44 -19.43 -1.16
CA VAL A 19 0.63 -19.18 0.03
C VAL A 19 0.87 -20.24 1.10
N THR A 20 0.93 -21.52 0.70
CA THR A 20 1.23 -22.64 1.62
C THR A 20 2.59 -22.44 2.31
N SER A 21 3.58 -21.88 1.59
CA SER A 21 4.90 -21.58 2.19
C SER A 21 4.82 -20.59 3.35
N GLY A 22 3.78 -19.75 3.38
CA GLY A 22 3.50 -18.85 4.52
C GLY A 22 3.23 -19.61 5.82
N LEU A 23 2.77 -20.85 5.78
CA LEU A 23 2.48 -21.69 6.94
C LEU A 23 3.68 -22.51 7.42
N LEU A 24 4.77 -22.57 6.65
CA LEU A 24 5.95 -23.33 7.03
C LEU A 24 6.69 -22.60 8.15
N THR A 25 6.96 -23.31 9.25
CA THR A 25 7.73 -22.82 10.40
C THR A 25 8.98 -23.66 10.59
N GLY A 26 10.14 -23.02 10.68
CA GLY A 26 11.40 -23.67 11.03
C GLY A 26 11.77 -24.82 10.08
N TYR A 27 11.90 -26.04 10.64
CA TYR A 27 12.35 -27.24 9.92
C TYR A 27 11.25 -28.01 9.19
N GLN A 28 10.01 -27.50 9.13
CA GLN A 28 8.94 -28.18 8.37
C GLN A 28 9.13 -28.01 6.86
N MET A 29 9.67 -29.05 6.23
CA MET A 29 9.89 -29.06 4.77
C MET A 29 8.65 -29.45 3.96
N TRP A 30 7.61 -30.02 4.57
CA TRP A 30 6.42 -30.50 3.86
C TRP A 30 5.14 -29.97 4.51
N PRO A 31 4.30 -29.28 3.74
CA PRO A 31 3.00 -28.84 4.24
C PRO A 31 2.05 -30.03 4.40
N GLY A 32 1.41 -30.14 5.55
CA GLY A 32 0.34 -31.12 5.77
C GLY A 32 -0.91 -30.83 4.92
N LYS A 33 -1.86 -31.75 4.87
CA LYS A 33 -3.14 -31.58 4.14
C LYS A 33 -3.92 -30.34 4.62
N SER A 34 -3.89 -30.07 5.92
CA SER A 34 -4.53 -28.90 6.53
C SER A 34 -3.90 -27.58 6.07
N ALA A 35 -2.58 -27.51 5.83
CA ALA A 35 -1.92 -26.33 5.33
C ALA A 35 -2.36 -25.96 3.91
N LYS A 36 -2.58 -26.96 3.05
CA LYS A 36 -3.10 -26.72 1.70
C LYS A 36 -4.57 -26.24 1.71
N SER A 37 -5.39 -26.74 2.64
CA SER A 37 -6.77 -26.25 2.80
C SER A 37 -6.78 -24.78 3.20
N ARG A 38 -6.06 -24.41 4.24
CA ARG A 38 -5.93 -23.02 4.70
C ARG A 38 -5.39 -22.09 3.62
N ALA A 39 -4.42 -22.56 2.84
CA ALA A 39 -3.88 -21.78 1.73
C ALA A 39 -4.91 -21.57 0.60
N ARG A 40 -5.79 -22.54 0.34
CA ARG A 40 -6.91 -22.36 -0.62
C ARG A 40 -7.93 -21.36 -0.10
N GLU A 41 -8.32 -21.47 1.16
CA GLU A 41 -9.22 -20.53 1.81
C GLU A 41 -8.67 -19.10 1.75
N ALA A 42 -7.38 -18.91 2.07
CA ALA A 42 -6.73 -17.61 1.97
C ALA A 42 -6.67 -17.07 0.52
N LEU A 43 -6.54 -17.94 -0.49
CA LEU A 43 -6.63 -17.55 -1.91
C LEU A 43 -8.06 -17.19 -2.31
N ALA A 44 -9.06 -17.93 -1.82
CA ALA A 44 -10.47 -17.61 -2.06
C ALA A 44 -10.84 -16.25 -1.45
N ASP A 45 -10.35 -15.95 -0.24
CA ASP A 45 -10.53 -14.67 0.44
C ASP A 45 -10.03 -13.45 -0.36
N VAL A 46 -9.08 -13.65 -1.23
CA VAL A 46 -8.55 -12.60 -2.12
C VAL A 46 -9.00 -12.79 -3.59
N GLY A 47 -10.01 -13.64 -3.82
CA GLY A 47 -10.61 -13.87 -5.16
C GLY A 47 -9.65 -14.51 -6.16
N LEU A 48 -8.80 -15.46 -5.72
CA LEU A 48 -7.81 -16.15 -6.55
C LEU A 48 -7.94 -17.68 -6.53
N GLU A 49 -9.08 -18.22 -6.12
CA GLU A 49 -9.31 -19.67 -6.06
C GLU A 49 -9.09 -20.33 -7.42
N ASP A 50 -9.64 -19.74 -8.49
CA ASP A 50 -9.60 -20.28 -9.87
C ASP A 50 -8.18 -20.35 -10.43
N VAL A 51 -7.27 -19.52 -9.93
CA VAL A 51 -5.87 -19.44 -10.39
C VAL A 51 -4.88 -20.04 -9.39
N ALA A 52 -5.35 -20.73 -8.36
CA ALA A 52 -4.53 -21.29 -7.29
C ALA A 52 -3.39 -22.19 -7.79
N HIS A 53 -3.60 -22.90 -8.89
CA HIS A 53 -2.62 -23.82 -9.50
C HIS A 53 -1.76 -23.18 -10.59
N GLN A 54 -2.01 -21.91 -10.94
CA GLN A 54 -1.20 -21.21 -11.94
C GLN A 54 0.12 -20.75 -11.34
N ALA A 55 1.16 -20.72 -12.16
CA ALA A 55 2.46 -20.19 -11.77
C ALA A 55 2.34 -18.69 -11.46
N VAL A 56 2.88 -18.24 -10.33
CA VAL A 56 2.80 -16.83 -9.92
C VAL A 56 3.35 -15.88 -10.99
N SER A 57 4.37 -16.30 -11.73
CA SER A 57 4.96 -15.51 -12.82
C SER A 57 4.02 -15.26 -14.01
N THR A 58 2.95 -16.04 -14.16
CA THR A 58 1.95 -15.87 -15.22
C THR A 58 0.75 -15.02 -14.81
N LEU A 59 0.65 -14.68 -13.54
CA LEU A 59 -0.42 -13.86 -12.99
C LEU A 59 -0.19 -12.38 -13.31
N SER A 60 -1.28 -11.61 -13.39
CA SER A 60 -1.20 -10.15 -13.49
C SER A 60 -0.54 -9.55 -12.24
N GLY A 61 -0.03 -8.31 -12.32
CA GLY A 61 0.58 -7.63 -11.18
C GLY A 61 -0.35 -7.55 -9.96
N GLY A 62 -1.63 -7.21 -10.17
CA GLY A 62 -2.63 -7.19 -9.09
C GLY A 62 -2.92 -8.58 -8.52
N GLN A 63 -2.94 -9.63 -9.35
CA GLN A 63 -3.07 -11.00 -8.87
C GLN A 63 -1.85 -11.43 -8.05
N GLN A 64 -0.64 -11.12 -8.51
CA GLN A 64 0.60 -11.41 -7.75
C GLN A 64 0.58 -10.73 -6.39
N GLN A 65 0.16 -9.48 -6.33
CA GLN A 65 0.03 -8.73 -5.08
C GLN A 65 -0.97 -9.40 -4.14
N ARG A 66 -2.15 -9.81 -4.64
CA ARG A 66 -3.14 -10.53 -3.84
C ARG A 66 -2.64 -11.88 -3.32
N VAL A 67 -1.83 -12.60 -4.10
CA VAL A 67 -1.16 -13.84 -3.62
C VAL A 67 -0.22 -13.55 -2.45
N LEU A 68 0.56 -12.45 -2.50
CA LEU A 68 1.44 -12.06 -1.39
C LEU A 68 0.65 -11.69 -0.13
N ILE A 69 -0.50 -11.07 -0.29
CA ILE A 69 -1.40 -10.73 0.81
C ILE A 69 -1.99 -12.01 1.42
N ALA A 70 -2.52 -12.93 0.61
CA ALA A 70 -3.01 -14.22 1.07
C ALA A 70 -1.92 -14.99 1.85
N ARG A 71 -0.67 -14.95 1.37
CA ARG A 71 0.47 -15.55 2.05
C ARG A 71 0.76 -14.91 3.41
N ALA A 72 0.59 -13.60 3.54
CA ALA A 72 0.78 -12.90 4.81
C ALA A 72 -0.35 -13.22 5.80
N LEU A 73 -1.59 -13.29 5.31
CA LEU A 73 -2.78 -13.49 6.13
C LEU A 73 -3.03 -14.96 6.52
N VAL A 74 -2.56 -15.94 5.75
CA VAL A 74 -2.81 -17.38 5.98
C VAL A 74 -2.37 -17.86 7.37
N ARG A 75 -1.48 -17.14 8.04
CA ARG A 75 -1.00 -17.42 9.41
C ARG A 75 -1.87 -16.83 10.51
N GLU A 76 -2.88 -16.02 10.14
CA GLU A 76 -3.69 -15.25 11.08
C GLU A 76 -2.78 -14.44 12.05
N PRO A 77 -1.95 -13.54 11.53
CA PRO A 77 -0.95 -12.86 12.33
C PRO A 77 -1.60 -11.90 13.34
N GLU A 78 -1.04 -11.81 14.54
CA GLU A 78 -1.44 -10.78 15.53
C GLU A 78 -1.00 -9.37 15.11
N LEU A 79 0.08 -9.27 14.32
CA LEU A 79 0.58 -8.02 13.75
C LEU A 79 0.92 -8.21 12.28
N LEU A 80 0.33 -7.36 11.44
CA LEU A 80 0.59 -7.28 10.01
C LEU A 80 1.25 -5.96 9.67
N ILE A 81 2.43 -5.99 9.04
CA ILE A 81 3.12 -4.79 8.58
C ILE A 81 3.16 -4.80 7.05
N LEU A 82 2.64 -3.73 6.46
CA LEU A 82 2.51 -3.56 5.01
C LEU A 82 3.16 -2.25 4.58
N ASP A 83 4.00 -2.33 3.56
CA ASP A 83 4.68 -1.18 2.98
C ASP A 83 4.20 -0.99 1.54
N GLU A 84 3.49 0.11 1.29
CA GLU A 84 2.89 0.49 0.00
C GLU A 84 2.18 -0.67 -0.74
N PRO A 85 1.29 -1.41 -0.08
CA PRO A 85 0.73 -2.64 -0.64
C PRO A 85 -0.19 -2.41 -1.85
N LEU A 86 -0.59 -1.18 -2.12
CA LEU A 86 -1.49 -0.79 -3.22
C LEU A 86 -0.79 -0.10 -4.39
N ALA A 87 0.53 0.06 -4.34
CA ALA A 87 1.27 0.72 -5.41
C ALA A 87 1.11 -0.03 -6.75
N GLY A 88 0.50 0.64 -7.73
CA GLY A 88 0.27 0.06 -9.07
C GLY A 88 -0.81 -1.03 -9.13
N VAL A 89 -1.69 -1.12 -8.12
CA VAL A 89 -2.80 -2.07 -8.06
C VAL A 89 -4.07 -1.42 -8.59
N ASP A 90 -4.81 -2.13 -9.44
CA ASP A 90 -6.10 -1.69 -9.99
C ASP A 90 -7.19 -1.60 -8.90
N ILE A 91 -8.19 -0.73 -9.11
CA ILE A 91 -9.26 -0.47 -8.14
C ILE A 91 -10.00 -1.73 -7.67
N PRO A 92 -10.44 -2.66 -8.56
CA PRO A 92 -11.09 -3.89 -8.11
C PRO A 92 -10.22 -4.74 -7.20
N SER A 93 -8.91 -4.79 -7.46
CA SER A 93 -7.96 -5.49 -6.58
C SER A 93 -7.74 -4.78 -5.25
N GLN A 94 -7.83 -3.44 -5.22
CA GLN A 94 -7.78 -2.65 -3.98
C GLN A 94 -9.00 -2.91 -3.10
N GLU A 95 -10.19 -3.05 -3.68
CA GLU A 95 -11.41 -3.38 -2.95
C GLU A 95 -11.30 -4.74 -2.25
N VAL A 96 -10.90 -5.77 -2.99
CA VAL A 96 -10.67 -7.11 -2.42
C VAL A 96 -9.62 -7.08 -1.30
N PHE A 97 -8.57 -6.27 -1.49
CA PHE A 97 -7.55 -6.07 -0.45
C PHE A 97 -8.12 -5.41 0.81
N ALA A 98 -8.91 -4.33 0.65
CA ALA A 98 -9.54 -3.65 1.77
C ALA A 98 -10.45 -4.61 2.57
N GLU A 99 -11.23 -5.46 1.90
CA GLU A 99 -12.04 -6.48 2.53
C GLU A 99 -11.20 -7.51 3.31
N ALA A 100 -10.09 -7.97 2.72
CA ALA A 100 -9.19 -8.91 3.38
C ALA A 100 -8.55 -8.32 4.64
N LEU A 101 -8.16 -7.03 4.60
CA LEU A 101 -7.64 -6.31 5.78
C LEU A 101 -8.74 -6.14 6.84
N ASN A 102 -9.95 -5.80 6.44
CA ASN A 102 -11.05 -5.64 7.38
C ASN A 102 -11.31 -6.97 8.12
N ARG A 103 -11.38 -8.09 7.41
CA ARG A 103 -11.51 -9.42 8.03
C ARG A 103 -10.35 -9.74 9.00
N ALA A 104 -9.11 -9.40 8.63
CA ALA A 104 -7.97 -9.61 9.50
C ALA A 104 -8.09 -8.77 10.80
N LYS A 105 -8.54 -7.52 10.69
CA LYS A 105 -8.81 -6.62 11.82
C LYS A 105 -9.92 -7.16 12.71
N ASP A 106 -11.04 -7.64 12.13
CA ASP A 106 -12.15 -8.25 12.86
C ASP A 106 -11.72 -9.52 13.61
N ASN A 107 -10.73 -10.25 13.09
CA ASN A 107 -10.11 -11.40 13.73
C ASN A 107 -9.05 -11.01 14.79
N GLY A 108 -8.90 -9.73 15.08
CA GLY A 108 -8.02 -9.21 16.16
C GLY A 108 -6.60 -8.89 15.74
N ALA A 109 -6.27 -8.88 14.44
CA ALA A 109 -4.94 -8.47 13.97
C ALA A 109 -4.75 -6.95 14.15
N SER A 110 -3.58 -6.55 14.63
CA SER A 110 -3.10 -5.18 14.54
C SER A 110 -2.45 -4.97 13.18
N ILE A 111 -2.80 -3.87 12.49
CA ILE A 111 -2.28 -3.60 11.15
C ILE A 111 -1.53 -2.28 11.14
N LEU A 112 -0.26 -2.33 10.77
CA LEU A 112 0.56 -1.16 10.47
C LEU A 112 0.76 -1.09 8.96
N ILE A 113 0.27 -0.02 8.34
CA ILE A 113 0.34 0.14 6.89
C ILE A 113 1.01 1.48 6.53
N VAL A 114 1.97 1.45 5.63
CA VAL A 114 2.58 2.64 5.04
C VAL A 114 1.89 2.93 3.72
N LEU A 115 1.39 4.14 3.55
CA LEU A 115 0.64 4.58 2.38
C LEU A 115 1.09 5.98 1.97
N HIS A 116 1.07 6.27 0.67
CA HIS A 116 1.16 7.65 0.17
C HIS A 116 -0.22 8.32 0.12
N GLU A 117 -1.25 7.54 -0.18
CA GLU A 117 -2.65 7.99 -0.25
C GLU A 117 -3.53 6.98 0.47
N THR A 118 -4.49 7.43 1.25
CA THR A 118 -5.38 6.56 2.03
C THR A 118 -6.39 5.81 1.17
N GLY A 119 -6.89 6.45 0.09
CA GLY A 119 -7.80 5.83 -0.88
C GLY A 119 -8.93 5.02 -0.23
N LEU A 120 -9.16 3.81 -0.74
CA LEU A 120 -10.20 2.89 -0.24
C LEU A 120 -9.92 2.33 1.16
N ILE A 121 -8.68 2.44 1.66
CA ILE A 121 -8.29 1.95 2.99
C ILE A 121 -8.58 2.98 4.08
N GLY A 122 -8.72 4.26 3.72
CA GLY A 122 -8.98 5.35 4.69
C GLY A 122 -10.03 5.00 5.76
N PRO A 123 -11.21 4.49 5.40
CA PRO A 123 -12.25 4.12 6.35
C PRO A 123 -11.87 2.98 7.33
N LEU A 124 -10.87 2.18 7.01
CA LEU A 124 -10.40 1.07 7.86
C LEU A 124 -9.38 1.50 8.91
N LEU A 125 -8.80 2.68 8.75
CA LEU A 125 -7.77 3.18 9.64
C LEU A 125 -8.39 3.73 10.93
N ASP A 126 -7.82 3.38 12.08
CA ASP A 126 -8.22 3.94 13.38
C ASP A 126 -7.36 5.16 13.75
N ARG A 127 -6.11 5.19 13.28
CA ARG A 127 -5.12 6.23 13.61
C ARG A 127 -4.16 6.42 12.43
N ALA A 128 -3.73 7.64 12.22
CA ALA A 128 -2.72 8.01 11.25
C ALA A 128 -1.55 8.76 11.90
N VAL A 129 -0.35 8.50 11.39
CA VAL A 129 0.87 9.24 11.70
C VAL A 129 1.45 9.73 10.37
N VAL A 130 1.60 11.05 10.22
CA VAL A 130 2.21 11.64 9.02
C VAL A 130 3.68 11.95 9.31
N LEU A 131 4.56 11.48 8.43
CA LEU A 131 5.99 11.67 8.51
C LEU A 131 6.45 12.56 7.36
N GLU A 132 7.10 13.69 7.68
CA GLU A 132 7.72 14.58 6.70
C GLU A 132 9.18 14.86 7.10
N ARG A 133 10.09 14.64 6.17
CA ARG A 133 11.53 14.89 6.37
C ARG A 133 12.09 14.25 7.66
N GLY A 134 11.57 13.06 8.00
CA GLY A 134 12.00 12.32 9.20
C GLY A 134 11.38 12.79 10.52
N CYS A 135 10.43 13.73 10.49
CA CYS A 135 9.71 14.20 11.66
C CYS A 135 8.23 13.84 11.59
N VAL A 136 7.60 13.57 12.74
CA VAL A 136 6.15 13.43 12.83
C VAL A 136 5.53 14.84 12.75
N THR A 137 4.69 15.06 11.75
CA THR A 137 3.98 16.33 11.53
C THR A 137 2.51 16.25 11.94
N TYR A 138 1.95 15.04 11.96
CA TYR A 138 0.60 14.79 12.41
C TYR A 138 0.48 13.43 13.07
N GLU A 139 -0.35 13.35 14.09
CA GLU A 139 -0.75 12.10 14.75
C GLU A 139 -2.19 12.25 15.24
N GLY A 140 -3.09 11.38 14.82
CA GLY A 140 -4.50 11.48 15.17
C GLY A 140 -5.41 10.57 14.37
N ALA A 141 -6.69 10.95 14.27
CA ALA A 141 -7.64 10.27 13.40
C ALA A 141 -7.19 10.37 11.94
N PRO A 142 -7.47 9.36 11.09
CA PRO A 142 -7.15 9.44 9.68
C PRO A 142 -7.76 10.70 9.06
N PRO A 143 -7.02 11.47 8.26
CA PRO A 143 -7.62 12.59 7.53
C PRO A 143 -8.72 12.05 6.62
N GLU A 144 -9.88 12.70 6.63
CA GLU A 144 -10.96 12.35 5.69
C GLU A 144 -10.42 12.42 4.26
N ALA A 145 -10.80 11.47 3.42
CA ALA A 145 -10.40 11.42 2.02
C ALA A 145 -11.13 12.55 1.23
N THR A 146 -10.75 13.78 1.51
CA THR A 146 -11.13 14.95 0.73
C THR A 146 -10.10 15.08 -0.37
N GLY A 147 -10.45 14.70 -1.60
CA GLY A 147 -9.72 14.84 -2.86
C GLY A 147 -8.19 14.99 -2.76
N ALA A 148 -7.43 14.49 -3.68
CA ALA A 148 -5.98 14.26 -3.75
C ALA A 148 -4.99 15.30 -3.16
N HIS A 149 -5.40 16.27 -2.33
CA HIS A 149 -4.54 17.36 -1.84
C HIS A 149 -4.81 17.81 -0.39
N ALA A 150 -5.52 17.06 0.43
CA ALA A 150 -5.90 17.51 1.76
C ALA A 150 -5.07 16.90 2.90
N LEU A 151 -3.75 16.84 2.74
CA LEU A 151 -2.85 16.73 3.90
C LEU A 151 -2.47 18.15 4.34
N PRO A 152 -2.62 18.52 5.62
CA PRO A 152 -2.13 19.80 6.12
C PRO A 152 -0.60 19.87 5.93
N GLY A 153 -0.14 20.78 5.07
CA GLY A 153 1.30 21.03 4.85
C GLY A 153 1.82 20.79 3.44
N HIS A 154 1.05 20.24 2.49
CA HIS A 154 1.47 20.09 1.10
C HIS A 154 1.14 21.33 0.26
N ASP A 155 1.98 22.36 0.35
CA ASP A 155 2.06 23.42 -0.67
C ASP A 155 2.91 22.92 -1.85
N HIS A 156 2.27 22.23 -2.79
CA HIS A 156 2.90 21.99 -4.09
C HIS A 156 2.73 23.24 -4.97
N VAL A 157 3.75 24.09 -4.96
CA VAL A 157 3.93 25.11 -5.99
C VAL A 157 4.24 24.37 -7.31
N HIS A 158 3.22 24.13 -8.13
CA HIS A 158 3.45 23.73 -9.51
C HIS A 158 4.02 24.93 -10.28
N PRO A 159 5.21 24.85 -10.88
CA PRO A 159 5.65 25.85 -11.81
C PRO A 159 4.76 25.74 -13.06
N HIS A 160 3.72 26.60 -13.15
CA HIS A 160 2.97 26.75 -14.37
C HIS A 160 3.93 27.26 -15.48
N GLY A 161 4.02 26.48 -16.55
CA GLY A 161 4.77 26.83 -17.74
C GLY A 161 4.35 28.22 -18.22
N ARG A 162 5.36 29.03 -18.56
CA ARG A 162 5.20 30.34 -19.17
C ARG A 162 4.44 30.19 -20.47
N ASP A 163 3.25 30.77 -20.53
CA ASP A 163 2.63 31.18 -21.79
C ASP A 163 3.41 32.35 -22.34
N PRO A 164 3.92 32.29 -23.60
CA PRO A 164 4.65 33.37 -24.22
C PRO A 164 3.71 34.25 -25.05
N HIS A 165 2.78 34.99 -24.47
CA HIS A 165 2.10 36.12 -25.17
C HIS A 165 1.18 36.91 -24.23
N SER A 166 1.73 37.94 -23.58
CA SER A 166 1.07 39.24 -23.42
C SER A 166 2.09 40.25 -22.88
N GLY A 167 2.46 41.14 -23.79
CA GLY A 167 3.34 42.24 -23.49
C GLY A 167 2.65 43.42 -22.88
N THR A 168 3.46 44.29 -22.30
CA THR A 168 3.39 45.74 -22.06
C THR A 168 3.04 46.22 -20.66
N PRO A 169 3.44 47.48 -20.25
CA PRO A 169 4.80 47.79 -19.74
C PRO A 169 4.79 48.56 -18.40
N LEU A 170 5.97 48.61 -17.79
CA LEU A 170 6.55 49.71 -16.98
C LEU A 170 5.66 50.61 -16.10
N ALA A 171 5.82 50.53 -14.78
CA ALA A 171 5.90 51.74 -13.95
C ALA A 171 6.80 51.47 -12.74
N SER A 172 7.79 52.33 -12.66
CA SER A 172 8.79 52.56 -11.64
C SER A 172 8.23 52.80 -10.24
N GLY A 173 8.93 52.34 -9.22
CA GLY A 173 8.64 52.74 -7.84
C GLY A 173 9.62 52.08 -6.85
N LEU A 174 10.87 52.57 -6.83
CA LEU A 174 11.80 52.39 -5.73
C LEU A 174 11.20 52.92 -4.43
N ASN A 175 11.18 52.12 -3.36
CA ASN A 175 11.29 52.73 -2.04
C ASN A 175 12.08 51.77 -1.11
N VAL A 176 13.33 52.19 -0.88
CA VAL A 176 14.29 51.60 0.05
C VAL A 176 14.00 52.22 1.44
N ALA A 177 13.62 51.47 2.41
CA ALA A 177 13.67 51.88 3.80
C ALA A 177 14.60 50.93 4.58
N ARG A 178 15.85 51.36 4.77
CA ARG A 178 16.77 50.85 5.79
C ARG A 178 16.22 51.21 7.17
N LYS A 179 16.12 50.26 8.07
CA LYS A 179 16.01 50.53 9.49
C LYS A 179 17.10 49.78 10.22
N THR A 180 18.04 50.61 10.77
CA THR A 180 19.12 50.23 11.66
C THR A 180 18.60 49.88 13.05
N LEU A 181 19.22 48.89 13.63
CA LEU A 181 19.14 48.54 15.06
C LEU A 181 20.00 49.43 15.93
N PRO A 182 19.70 49.55 17.18
CA PRO A 182 20.73 49.58 18.19
C PRO A 182 20.96 48.22 18.83
#